data_eee099d7ce7833b40b2617c0355f1d2a
#
_entry.id   eee099d7ce7833b40b2617c0355f1d2a
#
_cell.length_a   1.000
_cell.length_b   1.000
_cell.length_c   1.000
_cell.angle_alpha   90.00
_cell.angle_beta   90.00
_cell.angle_gamma   90.00
#
_symmetry.space_group_name_H-M   'P 1'
#
loop_
_entity.id
_entity.type
_entity.pdbx_description
1 polymer ?
#
loop_
_entity_poly.entity_id
_entity_poly.type
_entity_poly.pdbx_seq_one_letter_code
_entity_poly.pdbx_strand_id
1 'polypeptide(L)'
;LCDRRQRQMCIRDSFLTIREHFGSLKNIHLVYMGDARFNMGNSLMVGCAKMGMHFTACAPEGYFPDAQLVAACQAIAAQTGATLDFLSDPAAAVQGANVIYTDIWVSMGEPESVWAERIAALAPYQVNAALMAKADPNAIFMHCLPAYHDKKTAIGNEMCTRFGREAMEVTDDVFESAQSVVFQEAENRMHTIKAVMAATLAEIEL
;
A
#
# COMPACT_ATOMS: atom_id res chain seq x y z
N LEU A 1 10.18 -9.38 -16.75
CA LEU A 1 9.37 -10.61 -16.53
C LEU A 1 9.13 -10.91 -15.05
N CYS A 2 10.06 -10.62 -14.15
CA CYS A 2 9.89 -10.77 -12.70
C CYS A 2 8.84 -9.84 -12.12
N ASP A 3 8.80 -8.61 -12.60
CA ASP A 3 8.00 -7.51 -12.10
C ASP A 3 6.47 -7.77 -12.17
N ARG A 4 5.96 -8.29 -13.29
CA ARG A 4 4.52 -8.57 -13.44
C ARG A 4 4.00 -9.71 -12.54
N ARG A 5 4.81 -10.71 -12.24
CA ARG A 5 4.41 -11.85 -11.41
C ARG A 5 4.44 -11.51 -9.92
N GLN A 6 5.40 -10.71 -9.48
CA GLN A 6 5.45 -10.23 -8.10
C GLN A 6 4.28 -9.28 -7.78
N ARG A 7 3.91 -8.39 -8.70
CA ARG A 7 2.77 -7.48 -8.56
C ARG A 7 1.46 -8.19 -8.24
N GLN A 8 1.14 -9.27 -8.92
CA GLN A 8 -0.10 -10.02 -8.70
C GLN A 8 -0.12 -10.78 -7.36
N MET A 9 1.04 -11.07 -6.80
CA MET A 9 1.14 -11.84 -5.56
C MET A 9 0.90 -10.96 -4.34
N CYS A 10 1.54 -9.80 -4.24
CA CYS A 10 1.38 -8.87 -3.10
C CYS A 10 -0.07 -8.38 -2.92
N ILE A 11 -0.82 -8.18 -4.00
CA ILE A 11 -2.22 -7.74 -3.90
C ILE A 11 -3.13 -8.80 -3.29
N ARG A 12 -2.94 -10.06 -3.67
CA ARG A 12 -3.77 -11.16 -3.13
C ARG A 12 -3.57 -11.29 -1.63
N ASP A 13 -2.33 -11.15 -1.18
CA ASP A 13 -1.95 -11.19 0.24
C ASP A 13 -2.64 -10.05 0.99
N SER A 14 -2.56 -8.84 0.44
CA SER A 14 -3.20 -7.65 1.01
C SER A 14 -4.72 -7.82 1.09
N PHE A 15 -5.38 -8.25 0.02
CA PHE A 15 -6.85 -8.43 0.03
C PHE A 15 -7.29 -9.59 0.91
N LEU A 16 -6.51 -10.66 1.03
CA LEU A 16 -6.80 -11.73 1.97
C LEU A 16 -6.74 -11.20 3.42
N THR A 17 -5.69 -10.46 3.75
CA THR A 17 -5.52 -9.85 5.08
C THR A 17 -6.66 -8.89 5.42
N ILE A 18 -7.02 -8.00 4.50
CA ILE A 18 -8.15 -7.08 4.67
C ILE A 18 -9.45 -7.85 4.90
N ARG A 19 -9.69 -8.90 4.12
CA ARG A 19 -10.89 -9.74 4.26
C ARG A 19 -10.94 -10.47 5.60
N GLU A 20 -9.80 -10.94 6.11
CA GLU A 20 -9.70 -11.60 7.41
C GLU A 20 -10.03 -10.64 8.56
N HIS A 21 -9.60 -9.37 8.45
CA HIS A 21 -9.89 -8.35 9.47
C HIS A 21 -11.33 -7.84 9.44
N PHE A 22 -11.86 -7.57 8.25
CA PHE A 22 -13.16 -6.90 8.11
C PHE A 22 -14.30 -7.84 7.67
N GLY A 23 -14.02 -9.09 7.37
CA GLY A 23 -15.01 -10.09 6.90
C GLY A 23 -15.44 -9.89 5.45
N SER A 24 -15.27 -8.72 4.86
CA SER A 24 -15.64 -8.36 3.49
C SER A 24 -14.63 -7.37 2.91
N LEU A 25 -14.52 -7.36 1.58
CA LEU A 25 -13.78 -6.32 0.86
C LEU A 25 -14.70 -5.17 0.42
N LYS A 26 -16.00 -5.45 0.29
CA LYS A 26 -16.95 -4.46 -0.20
C LYS A 26 -17.09 -3.29 0.78
N ASN A 27 -17.06 -2.07 0.25
CA ASN A 27 -17.15 -0.81 1.00
C ASN A 27 -15.96 -0.53 1.94
N ILE A 28 -14.88 -1.30 1.87
CA ILE A 28 -13.64 -0.96 2.59
C ILE A 28 -12.97 0.20 1.89
N HIS A 29 -12.57 1.19 2.66
CA HIS A 29 -11.79 2.33 2.19
C HIS A 29 -10.30 2.08 2.43
N LEU A 30 -9.54 1.91 1.35
CA LEU A 30 -8.09 1.77 1.35
C LEU A 30 -7.45 3.07 0.87
N VAL A 31 -6.58 3.64 1.69
CA VAL A 31 -5.75 4.79 1.34
C VAL A 31 -4.32 4.31 1.10
N TYR A 32 -3.83 4.52 -0.11
CA TYR A 32 -2.41 4.33 -0.44
C TYR A 32 -1.65 5.65 -0.26
N MET A 33 -0.64 5.65 0.60
CA MET A 33 0.13 6.83 0.98
C MET A 33 1.53 6.77 0.37
N GLY A 34 1.87 7.71 -0.52
CA GLY A 34 3.20 7.78 -1.11
C GLY A 34 3.21 7.87 -2.64
N ASP A 35 4.22 7.30 -3.31
CA ASP A 35 4.34 7.34 -4.77
C ASP A 35 3.42 6.34 -5.45
N ALA A 36 2.27 6.80 -5.91
CA ALA A 36 1.26 5.95 -6.53
C ALA A 36 1.51 5.62 -8.01
N ARG A 37 2.59 6.13 -8.63
CA ARG A 37 2.93 5.87 -10.04
C ARG A 37 3.42 4.44 -10.28
N PHE A 38 3.90 3.77 -9.24
CA PHE A 38 4.56 2.47 -9.33
C PHE A 38 3.65 1.30 -8.98
N ASN A 39 4.28 0.14 -8.83
CA ASN A 39 3.63 -1.16 -8.79
C ASN A 39 2.53 -1.29 -7.75
N MET A 40 2.80 -0.90 -6.49
CA MET A 40 1.85 -1.12 -5.41
C MET A 40 0.63 -0.22 -5.56
N GLY A 41 0.81 1.10 -5.74
CA GLY A 41 -0.29 2.04 -5.94
C GLY A 41 -1.19 1.64 -7.11
N ASN A 42 -0.59 1.37 -8.28
CA ASN A 42 -1.30 0.94 -9.48
C ASN A 42 -2.09 -0.36 -9.27
N SER A 43 -1.46 -1.33 -8.63
CA SER A 43 -2.05 -2.65 -8.47
C SER A 43 -3.15 -2.67 -7.42
N LEU A 44 -2.99 -1.94 -6.32
CA LEU A 44 -4.03 -1.77 -5.31
C LEU A 44 -5.24 -1.04 -5.90
N MET A 45 -5.02 0.02 -6.70
CA MET A 45 -6.10 0.72 -7.41
C MET A 45 -6.89 -0.23 -8.31
N VAL A 46 -6.22 -1.04 -9.14
CA VAL A 46 -6.87 -2.04 -10.01
C VAL A 46 -7.65 -3.06 -9.20
N GLY A 47 -7.07 -3.54 -8.11
CA GLY A 47 -7.70 -4.51 -7.23
C GLY A 47 -8.94 -3.94 -6.54
N CYS A 48 -8.84 -2.74 -5.97
CA CYS A 48 -9.96 -2.05 -5.33
C CYS A 48 -11.11 -1.81 -6.32
N ALA A 49 -10.78 -1.34 -7.54
CA ALA A 49 -11.77 -1.15 -8.59
C ALA A 49 -12.53 -2.44 -8.91
N LYS A 50 -11.84 -3.59 -8.96
CA LYS A 50 -12.46 -4.90 -9.24
C LYS A 50 -13.27 -5.45 -8.08
N MET A 51 -12.89 -5.17 -6.83
CA MET A 51 -13.50 -5.73 -5.63
C MET A 51 -14.60 -4.86 -5.03
N GLY A 52 -14.93 -3.72 -5.65
CA GLY A 52 -15.96 -2.80 -5.14
C GLY A 52 -15.53 -2.07 -3.87
N MET A 53 -14.21 -1.81 -3.71
CA MET A 53 -13.63 -1.07 -2.61
C MET A 53 -13.52 0.42 -2.94
N HIS A 54 -13.42 1.25 -1.90
CA HIS A 54 -13.02 2.65 -2.06
C HIS A 54 -11.50 2.73 -2.04
N PHE A 55 -10.90 3.38 -3.03
CA PHE A 55 -9.46 3.57 -3.11
C PHE A 55 -9.14 5.06 -3.16
N THR A 56 -8.24 5.50 -2.31
CA THR A 56 -7.66 6.85 -2.37
C THR A 56 -6.15 6.75 -2.55
N ALA A 57 -5.62 7.30 -3.63
CA ALA A 57 -4.19 7.56 -3.75
C ALA A 57 -3.89 8.92 -3.11
N CYS A 58 -3.10 8.92 -2.05
CA CYS A 58 -2.62 10.13 -1.39
C CYS A 58 -1.15 10.37 -1.73
N ALA A 59 -0.89 11.36 -2.59
CA ALA A 59 0.43 11.62 -3.16
C ALA A 59 0.61 13.10 -3.50
N PRO A 60 1.86 13.60 -3.65
CA PRO A 60 2.11 14.91 -4.25
C PRO A 60 1.59 14.98 -5.69
N GLU A 61 1.34 16.19 -6.17
CA GLU A 61 1.06 16.39 -7.60
C GLU A 61 2.18 15.80 -8.47
N GLY A 62 1.81 15.09 -9.55
CA GLY A 62 2.74 14.37 -10.42
C GLY A 62 3.16 12.98 -9.94
N TYR A 63 2.68 12.53 -8.75
CA TYR A 63 2.96 11.20 -8.21
C TYR A 63 1.72 10.27 -8.25
N PHE A 64 0.68 10.66 -8.96
CA PHE A 64 -0.51 9.85 -9.18
C PHE A 64 -0.32 8.82 -10.31
N PRO A 65 -1.15 7.77 -10.36
CA PRO A 65 -1.13 6.78 -11.43
C PRO A 65 -1.32 7.39 -12.82
N ASP A 66 -0.89 6.67 -13.86
CA ASP A 66 -1.09 7.07 -15.25
C ASP A 66 -2.58 7.24 -15.58
N ALA A 67 -2.90 8.32 -16.34
CA ALA A 67 -4.27 8.69 -16.68
C ALA A 67 -5.04 7.60 -17.46
N GLN A 68 -4.36 6.82 -18.32
CA GLN A 68 -5.00 5.74 -19.06
C GLN A 68 -5.38 4.59 -18.14
N LEU A 69 -4.51 4.28 -17.18
CA LEU A 69 -4.80 3.27 -16.16
C LEU A 69 -5.95 3.72 -15.26
N VAL A 70 -5.95 4.98 -14.83
CA VAL A 70 -7.04 5.56 -14.03
C VAL A 70 -8.38 5.45 -14.78
N ALA A 71 -8.44 5.85 -16.05
CA ALA A 71 -9.65 5.75 -16.85
C ALA A 71 -10.16 4.30 -17.01
N ALA A 72 -9.24 3.35 -17.20
CA ALA A 72 -9.59 1.93 -17.25
C ALA A 72 -10.16 1.43 -15.91
N CYS A 73 -9.57 1.84 -14.79
CA CYS A 73 -10.05 1.50 -13.46
C CYS A 73 -11.40 2.15 -13.13
N GLN A 74 -11.63 3.39 -13.55
CA GLN A 74 -12.93 4.07 -13.41
C GLN A 74 -14.04 3.35 -14.17
N ALA A 75 -13.76 2.83 -15.38
CA ALA A 75 -14.71 2.04 -16.13
C ALA A 75 -15.09 0.72 -15.43
N ILE A 76 -14.13 0.10 -14.72
CA ILE A 76 -14.40 -1.09 -13.89
C ILE A 76 -15.18 -0.67 -12.62
N ALA A 77 -14.78 0.40 -11.97
CA ALA A 77 -15.41 0.91 -10.75
C ALA A 77 -16.90 1.23 -10.96
N ALA A 78 -17.26 1.77 -12.12
CA ALA A 78 -18.65 2.02 -12.49
C ALA A 78 -19.52 0.74 -12.52
N GLN A 79 -18.91 -0.42 -12.75
CA GLN A 79 -19.62 -1.71 -12.76
C GLN A 79 -19.67 -2.38 -11.39
N THR A 80 -18.67 -2.16 -10.57
CA THR A 80 -18.49 -2.83 -9.26
C THR A 80 -19.03 -2.02 -8.08
N GLY A 81 -19.25 -0.71 -8.27
CA GLY A 81 -19.60 0.23 -7.22
C GLY A 81 -18.38 0.75 -6.42
N ALA A 82 -17.16 0.51 -6.90
CA ALA A 82 -15.94 1.10 -6.33
C ALA A 82 -15.88 2.61 -6.55
N THR A 83 -15.10 3.31 -5.71
CA THR A 83 -14.72 4.72 -5.94
C THR A 83 -13.21 4.86 -5.97
N LEU A 84 -12.72 5.82 -6.76
CA LEU A 84 -11.29 6.08 -6.92
C LEU A 84 -11.05 7.58 -6.75
N ASP A 85 -10.32 7.95 -5.71
CA ASP A 85 -10.00 9.32 -5.36
C ASP A 85 -8.49 9.58 -5.39
N PHE A 86 -8.11 10.83 -5.66
CA PHE A 86 -6.72 11.26 -5.79
C PHE A 86 -6.56 12.56 -4.99
N LEU A 87 -5.87 12.50 -3.86
CA LEU A 87 -5.77 13.61 -2.91
C LEU A 87 -4.31 13.91 -2.58
N SER A 88 -3.97 15.19 -2.42
CA SER A 88 -2.63 15.60 -2.00
C SER A 88 -2.56 16.01 -0.53
N ASP A 89 -3.69 16.07 0.18
CA ASP A 89 -3.74 16.32 1.62
C ASP A 89 -3.83 15.00 2.40
N PRO A 90 -2.75 14.59 3.11
CA PRO A 90 -2.76 13.36 3.90
C PRO A 90 -3.86 13.32 4.97
N ALA A 91 -4.13 14.45 5.61
CA ALA A 91 -5.11 14.50 6.68
C ALA A 91 -6.55 14.32 6.18
N ALA A 92 -6.85 14.85 5.00
CA ALA A 92 -8.14 14.65 4.34
C ALA A 92 -8.28 13.23 3.78
N ALA A 93 -7.19 12.70 3.20
CA ALA A 93 -7.21 11.38 2.55
C ALA A 93 -7.52 10.25 3.53
N VAL A 94 -7.00 10.30 4.77
CA VAL A 94 -7.17 9.22 5.75
C VAL A 94 -8.48 9.30 6.54
N GLN A 95 -9.31 10.30 6.34
CA GLN A 95 -10.58 10.43 7.08
C GLN A 95 -11.48 9.22 6.90
N GLY A 96 -11.75 8.49 7.99
CA GLY A 96 -12.58 7.29 7.98
C GLY A 96 -12.02 6.11 7.18
N ALA A 97 -10.74 6.13 6.81
CA ALA A 97 -10.09 5.03 6.12
C ALA A 97 -10.07 3.77 7.01
N ASN A 98 -10.37 2.63 6.42
CA ASN A 98 -10.26 1.33 7.09
C ASN A 98 -8.83 0.76 6.98
N VAL A 99 -8.13 1.08 5.90
CA VAL A 99 -6.79 0.58 5.61
C VAL A 99 -5.90 1.74 5.20
N ILE A 100 -4.76 1.92 5.87
CA ILE A 100 -3.69 2.80 5.44
C ILE A 100 -2.54 1.91 4.96
N TYR A 101 -2.20 2.05 3.69
CA TYR A 101 -1.16 1.27 3.01
C TYR A 101 -0.04 2.19 2.55
N THR A 102 1.21 1.81 2.75
CA THR A 102 2.37 2.52 2.18
C THR A 102 3.41 1.55 1.64
N ASP A 103 4.39 2.08 0.93
CA ASP A 103 5.55 1.38 0.38
C ASP A 103 6.79 2.27 0.54
N ILE A 104 7.96 1.69 0.39
CA ILE A 104 9.23 2.44 0.43
C ILE A 104 9.20 3.60 -0.59
N TRP A 105 9.72 4.76 -0.17
CA TRP A 105 9.70 5.95 -1.03
C TRP A 105 10.61 5.85 -2.24
N VAL A 106 11.64 5.01 -2.16
CA VAL A 106 12.60 4.78 -3.25
C VAL A 106 12.69 3.28 -3.49
N SER A 107 12.32 2.86 -4.70
CA SER A 107 12.34 1.44 -5.06
C SER A 107 13.77 0.90 -5.12
N MET A 108 13.94 -0.36 -4.71
CA MET A 108 15.22 -1.04 -4.84
C MET A 108 15.67 -1.06 -6.30
N GLY A 109 16.88 -0.57 -6.55
CA GLY A 109 17.47 -0.47 -7.90
C GLY A 109 17.34 0.89 -8.56
N GLU A 110 16.64 1.87 -7.95
CA GLU A 110 16.70 3.25 -8.42
C GLU A 110 18.05 3.90 -8.07
N PRO A 111 18.57 4.78 -8.94
CA PRO A 111 19.85 5.43 -8.70
C PRO A 111 19.75 6.38 -7.50
N GLU A 112 20.83 6.47 -6.72
CA GLU A 112 20.90 7.35 -5.54
C GLU A 112 20.62 8.83 -5.84
N SER A 113 20.82 9.25 -7.09
CA SER A 113 20.57 10.63 -7.51
C SER A 113 19.12 11.09 -7.36
N VAL A 114 18.14 10.15 -7.35
CA VAL A 114 16.72 10.51 -7.18
C VAL A 114 16.25 10.50 -5.73
N TRP A 115 17.07 9.99 -4.79
CA TRP A 115 16.64 9.78 -3.42
C TRP A 115 16.31 11.07 -2.70
N ALA A 116 17.17 12.07 -2.78
CA ALA A 116 17.01 13.34 -2.06
C ALA A 116 15.71 14.05 -2.47
N GLU A 117 15.45 14.14 -3.78
CA GLU A 117 14.23 14.74 -4.32
C GLU A 117 12.98 13.95 -3.91
N ARG A 118 13.05 12.62 -4.04
CA ARG A 118 11.93 11.75 -3.72
C ARG A 118 11.58 11.78 -2.23
N ILE A 119 12.58 11.69 -1.36
CA ILE A 119 12.40 11.77 0.09
C ILE A 119 11.84 13.13 0.50
N ALA A 120 12.33 14.23 -0.09
CA ALA A 120 11.81 15.56 0.18
C ALA A 120 10.34 15.71 -0.22
N ALA A 121 9.96 15.19 -1.40
CA ALA A 121 8.59 15.24 -1.90
C ALA A 121 7.63 14.38 -1.07
N LEU A 122 8.08 13.21 -0.60
CA LEU A 122 7.23 12.24 0.10
C LEU A 122 7.25 12.38 1.63
N ALA A 123 8.17 13.16 2.20
CA ALA A 123 8.24 13.37 3.64
C ALA A 123 6.92 13.81 4.31
N PRO A 124 6.08 14.67 3.69
CA PRO A 124 4.76 15.01 4.21
C PRO A 124 3.76 13.84 4.25
N TYR A 125 4.04 12.77 3.52
CA TYR A 125 3.20 11.58 3.36
C TYR A 125 3.65 10.41 4.24
N GLN A 126 4.53 10.67 5.23
CA GLN A 126 4.91 9.66 6.21
C GLN A 126 3.70 9.24 7.05
N VAL A 127 3.45 7.93 7.14
CA VAL A 127 2.43 7.39 8.02
C VAL A 127 2.93 7.44 9.46
N ASN A 128 2.18 8.10 10.32
CA ASN A 128 2.50 8.30 11.73
C ASN A 128 1.23 8.19 12.59
N ALA A 129 1.38 8.15 13.91
CA ALA A 129 0.27 8.02 14.83
C ALA A 129 -0.81 9.12 14.69
N ALA A 130 -0.40 10.36 14.33
CA ALA A 130 -1.35 11.46 14.14
C ALA A 130 -2.23 11.27 12.89
N LEU A 131 -1.72 10.62 11.84
CA LEU A 131 -2.51 10.23 10.67
C LEU A 131 -3.40 9.02 10.99
N MET A 132 -2.86 7.99 11.65
CA MET A 132 -3.65 6.83 12.07
C MET A 132 -4.83 7.22 12.95
N ALA A 133 -4.66 8.18 13.85
CA ALA A 133 -5.74 8.68 14.73
C ALA A 133 -6.88 9.38 13.98
N LYS A 134 -6.70 9.77 12.71
CA LYS A 134 -7.76 10.38 11.87
C LYS A 134 -8.53 9.36 11.04
N ALA A 135 -8.02 8.16 10.93
CA ALA A 135 -8.66 7.03 10.24
C ALA A 135 -9.81 6.45 11.10
N ASP A 136 -10.45 5.40 10.60
CA ASP A 136 -11.40 4.63 11.41
C ASP A 136 -10.69 4.10 12.68
N PRO A 137 -11.35 4.09 13.85
CA PRO A 137 -10.75 3.55 15.08
C PRO A 137 -10.27 2.10 14.97
N ASN A 138 -10.84 1.31 14.05
CA ASN A 138 -10.44 -0.06 13.76
C ASN A 138 -9.53 -0.15 12.53
N ALA A 139 -9.00 0.97 12.05
CA ALA A 139 -8.13 0.98 10.88
C ALA A 139 -6.88 0.13 11.10
N ILE A 140 -6.47 -0.57 10.04
CA ILE A 140 -5.22 -1.34 10.01
C ILE A 140 -4.16 -0.63 9.17
N PHE A 141 -2.90 -0.80 9.57
CA PHE A 141 -1.72 -0.38 8.81
C PHE A 141 -1.14 -1.57 8.04
N MET A 142 -0.81 -1.36 6.77
CA MET A 142 -0.26 -2.38 5.87
C MET A 142 0.96 -1.86 5.11
N HIS A 143 1.87 -2.78 4.77
CA HIS A 143 3.10 -2.48 4.04
C HIS A 143 3.63 -3.75 3.36
N CYS A 144 3.99 -3.66 2.09
CA CYS A 144 4.46 -4.83 1.31
C CYS A 144 5.86 -5.35 1.69
N LEU A 145 6.54 -4.69 2.61
CA LEU A 145 7.91 -4.99 3.06
C LEU A 145 8.95 -5.10 1.91
N PRO A 146 10.21 -4.68 2.15
CA PRO A 146 10.77 -4.17 3.42
C PRO A 146 10.28 -2.76 3.76
N ALA A 147 10.35 -2.37 5.04
CA ALA A 147 10.03 -1.02 5.52
C ALA A 147 11.25 -0.38 6.19
N TYR A 148 11.34 0.95 6.11
CA TYR A 148 12.41 1.72 6.75
C TYR A 148 11.84 2.57 7.90
N HIS A 149 11.27 1.90 8.89
CA HIS A 149 10.62 2.50 10.05
C HIS A 149 11.58 2.82 11.21
N ASP A 150 12.81 2.29 11.16
CA ASP A 150 13.84 2.48 12.20
C ASP A 150 15.27 2.43 11.63
N LYS A 151 16.26 2.49 12.53
CA LYS A 151 17.69 2.40 12.22
C LYS A 151 18.34 1.04 12.53
N LYS A 152 17.56 0.01 12.83
CA LYS A 152 18.10 -1.31 13.21
C LYS A 152 18.67 -2.09 12.03
N THR A 153 18.16 -1.86 10.82
CA THR A 153 18.75 -2.46 9.61
C THR A 153 19.87 -1.60 9.04
N ALA A 154 20.85 -2.22 8.35
CA ALA A 154 21.98 -1.49 7.76
C ALA A 154 21.50 -0.39 6.78
N ILE A 155 20.57 -0.72 5.88
CA ILE A 155 20.02 0.21 4.90
C ILE A 155 19.16 1.28 5.60
N GLY A 156 18.30 0.91 6.54
CA GLY A 156 17.50 1.86 7.32
C GLY A 156 18.36 2.86 8.06
N ASN A 157 19.43 2.41 8.70
CA ASN A 157 20.39 3.30 9.38
C ASN A 157 21.10 4.24 8.40
N GLU A 158 21.56 3.74 7.26
CA GLU A 158 22.18 4.56 6.21
C GLU A 158 21.22 5.64 5.70
N MET A 159 20.00 5.26 5.32
CA MET A 159 18.97 6.17 4.81
C MET A 159 18.61 7.22 5.84
N CYS A 160 18.27 6.80 7.06
CA CYS A 160 17.88 7.72 8.13
C CYS A 160 19.01 8.69 8.52
N THR A 161 20.26 8.20 8.61
CA THR A 161 21.41 9.04 8.94
C THR A 161 21.71 10.03 7.82
N ARG A 162 21.71 9.59 6.58
CA ARG A 162 22.01 10.42 5.40
C ARG A 162 21.01 11.57 5.22
N PHE A 163 19.74 11.33 5.53
CA PHE A 163 18.67 12.32 5.35
C PHE A 163 18.20 12.96 6.65
N GLY A 164 18.91 12.71 7.78
CA GLY A 164 18.62 13.34 9.07
C GLY A 164 17.23 12.99 9.62
N ARG A 165 16.76 11.76 9.39
CA ARG A 165 15.43 11.28 9.81
C ARG A 165 15.58 10.12 10.79
N GLU A 166 14.52 9.87 11.58
CA GLU A 166 14.46 8.69 12.45
C GLU A 166 13.76 7.50 11.77
N ALA A 167 12.85 7.80 10.83
CA ALA A 167 12.13 6.84 10.04
C ALA A 167 11.82 7.44 8.65
N MET A 168 11.51 6.62 7.65
CA MET A 168 11.15 7.05 6.31
C MET A 168 9.63 7.05 6.11
N GLU A 169 9.07 6.11 5.40
CA GLU A 169 7.66 6.07 4.97
C GLU A 169 6.65 5.83 6.10
N VAL A 170 7.09 5.23 7.19
CA VAL A 170 6.27 4.96 8.38
C VAL A 170 7.11 5.13 9.63
N THR A 171 6.51 5.59 10.73
CA THR A 171 7.16 5.70 12.04
C THR A 171 7.14 4.36 12.78
N ASP A 172 8.15 4.11 13.64
CA ASP A 172 8.31 2.85 14.37
C ASP A 172 7.11 2.54 15.29
N ASP A 173 6.54 3.57 15.92
CA ASP A 173 5.35 3.44 16.78
C ASP A 173 4.10 2.98 16.03
N VAL A 174 3.94 3.32 14.75
CA VAL A 174 2.87 2.79 13.90
C VAL A 174 3.20 1.39 13.42
N PHE A 175 4.43 1.17 12.95
CA PHE A 175 4.86 -0.12 12.42
C PHE A 175 4.78 -1.26 13.45
N GLU A 176 5.11 -0.97 14.70
CA GLU A 176 5.07 -1.92 15.82
C GLU A 176 3.74 -1.87 16.62
N SER A 177 2.75 -1.10 16.17
CA SER A 177 1.47 -0.97 16.85
C SER A 177 0.57 -2.20 16.70
N ALA A 178 -0.46 -2.29 17.53
CA ALA A 178 -1.51 -3.29 17.40
C ALA A 178 -2.37 -3.15 16.12
N GLN A 179 -2.33 -1.98 15.47
CA GLN A 179 -3.02 -1.74 14.19
C GLN A 179 -2.19 -2.23 12.98
N SER A 180 -0.92 -2.52 13.18
CA SER A 180 -0.03 -3.02 12.12
C SER A 180 -0.26 -4.51 11.88
N VAL A 181 -0.57 -4.85 10.64
CA VAL A 181 -0.80 -6.24 10.20
C VAL A 181 0.21 -6.69 9.14
N VAL A 182 1.34 -5.99 9.05
CA VAL A 182 2.37 -6.21 8.03
C VAL A 182 2.93 -7.63 8.02
N PHE A 183 3.09 -8.25 9.19
CA PHE A 183 3.59 -9.64 9.28
C PHE A 183 2.51 -10.65 8.91
N GLN A 184 1.24 -10.41 9.24
CA GLN A 184 0.12 -11.23 8.78
C GLN A 184 -0.03 -11.15 7.26
N GLU A 185 0.11 -9.96 6.68
CA GLU A 185 0.12 -9.78 5.23
C GLU A 185 1.25 -10.57 4.58
N ALA A 186 2.47 -10.51 5.14
CA ALA A 186 3.61 -11.27 4.65
C ALA A 186 3.38 -12.79 4.74
N GLU A 187 2.77 -13.28 5.81
CA GLU A 187 2.40 -14.70 5.97
C GLU A 187 1.34 -15.12 4.95
N ASN A 188 0.36 -14.29 4.69
CA ASN A 188 -0.70 -14.55 3.71
C ASN A 188 -0.19 -14.75 2.28
N ARG A 189 1.02 -14.30 1.96
CA ARG A 189 1.68 -14.63 0.69
C ARG A 189 1.81 -16.14 0.50
N MET A 190 2.19 -16.87 1.53
CA MET A 190 2.29 -18.34 1.47
C MET A 190 0.93 -18.97 1.17
N HIS A 191 -0.13 -18.49 1.81
CA HIS A 191 -1.48 -19.01 1.64
C HIS A 191 -2.04 -18.73 0.25
N THR A 192 -1.86 -17.52 -0.26
CA THR A 192 -2.32 -17.14 -1.61
C THR A 192 -1.54 -17.85 -2.71
N ILE A 193 -0.24 -18.07 -2.55
CA ILE A 193 0.56 -18.87 -3.49
C ILE A 193 0.10 -20.33 -3.49
N LYS A 194 -0.12 -20.94 -2.31
CA LYS A 194 -0.65 -22.31 -2.21
C LYS A 194 -2.00 -22.44 -2.90
N ALA A 195 -2.91 -21.47 -2.70
CA ALA A 195 -4.21 -21.47 -3.34
C ALA A 195 -4.12 -21.42 -4.87
N VAL A 196 -3.22 -20.58 -5.42
CA VAL A 196 -2.97 -20.51 -6.86
C VAL A 196 -2.40 -21.83 -7.38
N MET A 197 -1.43 -22.41 -6.68
CA MET A 197 -0.85 -23.70 -7.07
C MET A 197 -1.91 -24.82 -7.06
N ALA A 198 -2.74 -24.89 -6.02
CA ALA A 198 -3.82 -25.85 -5.92
C ALA A 198 -4.81 -25.69 -7.08
N ALA A 199 -5.25 -24.46 -7.35
CA ALA A 199 -6.20 -24.17 -8.42
C ALA A 199 -5.68 -24.41 -9.85
N THR A 200 -4.34 -24.42 -10.03
CA THR A 200 -3.72 -24.55 -11.37
C THR A 200 -3.09 -25.91 -11.63
N LEU A 201 -2.70 -26.63 -10.59
CA LEU A 201 -1.94 -27.89 -10.71
C LEU A 201 -2.73 -29.12 -10.22
N ALA A 202 -3.74 -28.93 -9.38
CA ALA A 202 -4.58 -30.01 -8.91
C ALA A 202 -5.89 -30.09 -9.74
N GLU A 203 -6.42 -31.28 -9.92
CA GLU A 203 -7.79 -31.51 -10.45
C GLU A 203 -8.81 -31.20 -9.35
N ILE A 204 -8.96 -29.90 -9.03
CA ILE A 204 -9.95 -29.42 -8.05
C ILE A 204 -11.07 -28.74 -8.82
N GLU A 205 -12.29 -29.25 -8.70
CA GLU A 205 -13.49 -28.50 -9.08
C GLU A 205 -13.67 -27.34 -8.09
N LEU A 206 -13.66 -26.08 -8.57
CA LEU A 206 -13.83 -24.85 -7.81
C LEU A 206 -15.31 -24.43 -7.77
#